data_c588c98a77289c201d6c68283102637d
#
_entry.id   c588c98a77289c201d6c68283102637d
#
_cell.length_a   1.000
_cell.length_b   1.000
_cell.length_c   1.000
_cell.angle_alpha   90.00
_cell.angle_beta   90.00
_cell.angle_gamma   90.00
#
_symmetry.space_group_name_H-M   'P 1'
#
loop_
_entity.id
_entity.type
_entity.pdbx_description
1 polymer ?
#
loop_
_entity_poly.entity_id
_entity_poly.type
_entity_poly.pdbx_seq_one_letter_code
_entity_poly.pdbx_strand_id
1 'polypeptide(L)'
;MSKLVDKDGLALLARKLDDKAQAELASAKQELNGVISQEKADRAEAIEEAVTFSNGITTVNSLGGIGAGKSLDGKTVTEILDMLLFPYVKQAVGTPSRVPNSTLLEMGNDQVITSVTVTVTKKSKPITRVALYNGSTEIAEKTGDEVANGGTFTFSGLSVAVPSKNVVLTVKATDSEGSVVSANTAGWTFVYPYYYGVVDAGATINEDLVEGLTKDVQSKGNKSYSYSPNNQCALIAYPKAYGTLKSALDPNAFENIAAFTKYDLKITGLNGQAVDYYVYVSGAFTGSGFKYTFKY
;
A
#
# COMPACT_ATOMS: atom_id res chain seq x y z
N MET A 1 76.28 -25.85 -74.14
CA MET A 1 76.15 -26.93 -73.13
C MET A 1 74.97 -26.61 -72.21
N SER A 2 73.90 -27.36 -72.38
CA SER A 2 72.75 -27.27 -71.52
C SER A 2 73.14 -27.91 -70.17
N LYS A 3 73.12 -27.13 -69.06
CA LYS A 3 73.30 -27.72 -67.75
C LYS A 3 72.06 -28.55 -67.40
N LEU A 4 72.24 -29.89 -67.49
CA LEU A 4 71.23 -30.79 -66.94
C LEU A 4 71.14 -30.56 -65.47
N VAL A 5 69.95 -30.22 -64.99
CA VAL A 5 69.65 -30.13 -63.57
C VAL A 5 69.81 -31.54 -63.00
N ASP A 6 70.63 -31.70 -62.00
CA ASP A 6 70.82 -32.96 -61.30
C ASP A 6 69.57 -33.40 -60.54
N LYS A 7 69.54 -34.62 -60.03
CA LYS A 7 68.40 -35.21 -59.35
C LYS A 7 68.03 -34.49 -58.06
N ASP A 8 69.02 -33.89 -57.38
CA ASP A 8 68.85 -33.12 -56.13
C ASP A 8 68.28 -31.77 -56.44
N GLY A 9 68.69 -31.11 -57.53
CA GLY A 9 68.12 -29.84 -57.95
C GLY A 9 66.65 -29.95 -58.38
N LEU A 10 66.28 -31.10 -59.06
CA LEU A 10 64.87 -31.42 -59.39
C LEU A 10 64.04 -31.64 -58.15
N ALA A 11 64.54 -32.35 -57.13
CA ALA A 11 63.86 -32.61 -55.89
C ALA A 11 63.65 -31.28 -55.05
N LEU A 12 64.67 -30.40 -55.09
CA LEU A 12 64.55 -29.09 -54.45
C LEU A 12 63.52 -28.20 -55.13
N LEU A 13 63.46 -28.24 -56.47
CA LEU A 13 62.46 -27.46 -57.23
C LEU A 13 61.05 -27.98 -56.95
N ALA A 14 60.85 -29.27 -56.87
CA ALA A 14 59.58 -29.89 -56.55
C ALA A 14 59.11 -29.50 -55.19
N ARG A 15 59.99 -29.49 -54.13
CA ARG A 15 59.67 -28.99 -52.80
C ARG A 15 59.29 -27.52 -52.81
N LYS A 16 60.03 -26.64 -53.46
CA LYS A 16 59.71 -25.23 -53.56
C LYS A 16 58.37 -24.93 -54.20
N LEU A 17 58.01 -25.77 -55.24
CA LEU A 17 56.70 -25.66 -55.88
C LEU A 17 55.57 -26.14 -54.96
N ASP A 18 55.81 -27.22 -54.22
CA ASP A 18 54.83 -27.71 -53.23
C ASP A 18 54.65 -26.74 -52.08
N ASP A 19 55.73 -26.25 -51.50
CA ASP A 19 55.68 -25.23 -50.44
C ASP A 19 54.93 -23.92 -50.87
N LYS A 20 55.18 -23.50 -52.15
CA LYS A 20 54.48 -22.38 -52.74
C LYS A 20 52.98 -22.64 -52.89
N ALA A 21 52.62 -23.84 -53.45
CA ALA A 21 51.23 -24.24 -53.61
C ALA A 21 50.49 -24.35 -52.25
N GLN A 22 51.16 -24.90 -51.24
CA GLN A 22 50.60 -24.99 -49.91
C GLN A 22 50.39 -23.61 -49.29
N ALA A 23 51.31 -22.64 -49.43
CA ALA A 23 51.19 -21.27 -48.97
C ALA A 23 50.02 -20.53 -49.67
N GLU A 24 49.89 -20.68 -50.99
CA GLU A 24 48.82 -20.09 -51.78
C GLU A 24 47.43 -20.68 -51.36
N LEU A 25 47.36 -22.00 -51.12
CA LEU A 25 46.16 -22.67 -50.65
C LEU A 25 45.76 -22.20 -49.24
N ALA A 26 46.75 -22.02 -48.36
CA ALA A 26 46.51 -21.49 -47.00
C ALA A 26 45.95 -20.07 -47.04
N SER A 27 46.54 -19.20 -47.89
CA SER A 27 46.06 -17.84 -48.09
C SER A 27 44.62 -17.80 -48.63
N ALA A 28 44.34 -18.59 -49.68
CA ALA A 28 43.01 -18.67 -50.26
C ALA A 28 41.96 -19.21 -49.26
N LYS A 29 42.31 -20.17 -48.41
CA LYS A 29 41.45 -20.65 -47.34
C LYS A 29 41.17 -19.57 -46.32
N GLN A 30 42.15 -18.76 -45.93
CA GLN A 30 42.00 -17.69 -44.99
C GLN A 30 41.09 -16.59 -45.55
N GLU A 31 41.26 -16.19 -46.78
CA GLU A 31 40.41 -15.24 -47.50
C GLU A 31 38.97 -15.74 -47.60
N LEU A 32 38.77 -16.97 -47.99
CA LEU A 32 37.44 -17.58 -48.09
C LEU A 32 36.72 -17.63 -46.74
N ASN A 33 37.46 -18.00 -45.67
CA ASN A 33 36.89 -17.99 -44.32
C ASN A 33 36.52 -16.57 -43.86
N GLY A 34 37.28 -15.55 -44.23
CA GLY A 34 36.97 -14.14 -43.99
C GLY A 34 35.65 -13.73 -44.68
N VAL A 35 35.52 -14.06 -45.97
CA VAL A 35 34.32 -13.74 -46.75
C VAL A 35 33.09 -14.46 -46.17
N ILE A 36 33.20 -15.74 -45.82
CA ILE A 36 32.11 -16.52 -45.22
C ILE A 36 31.67 -15.92 -43.85
N SER A 37 32.65 -15.47 -43.07
CA SER A 37 32.36 -14.85 -41.76
C SER A 37 31.64 -13.52 -41.93
N GLN A 38 32.07 -12.70 -42.89
CA GLN A 38 31.41 -11.42 -43.19
C GLN A 38 29.98 -11.64 -43.71
N GLU A 39 29.78 -12.56 -44.66
CA GLU A 39 28.46 -12.84 -45.20
C GLU A 39 27.49 -13.36 -44.14
N LYS A 40 27.99 -14.19 -43.19
CA LYS A 40 27.18 -14.61 -42.03
C LYS A 40 26.77 -13.45 -41.16
N ALA A 41 27.66 -12.48 -40.88
CA ALA A 41 27.36 -11.28 -40.10
C ALA A 41 26.33 -10.40 -40.83
N ASP A 42 26.54 -10.15 -42.14
CA ASP A 42 25.64 -9.31 -42.95
C ASP A 42 24.22 -9.93 -43.03
N ARG A 43 24.14 -11.26 -43.16
CA ARG A 43 22.84 -11.97 -43.12
C ARG A 43 22.17 -11.90 -41.77
N ALA A 44 22.92 -12.02 -40.69
CA ALA A 44 22.37 -11.89 -39.34
C ALA A 44 21.80 -10.49 -39.11
N GLU A 45 22.51 -9.42 -39.49
CA GLU A 45 22.07 -8.03 -39.42
C GLU A 45 20.82 -7.79 -40.28
N ALA A 46 20.79 -8.29 -41.52
CA ALA A 46 19.63 -8.17 -42.41
C ALA A 46 18.40 -8.91 -41.89
N ILE A 47 18.57 -10.05 -41.22
CA ILE A 47 17.46 -10.78 -40.59
C ILE A 47 16.94 -9.96 -39.38
N GLU A 48 17.80 -9.38 -38.54
CA GLU A 48 17.40 -8.56 -37.38
C GLU A 48 16.65 -7.34 -37.87
N GLU A 49 17.10 -6.64 -38.90
CA GLU A 49 16.40 -5.50 -39.50
C GLU A 49 15.04 -5.91 -40.12
N ALA A 50 14.95 -7.04 -40.76
CA ALA A 50 13.71 -7.52 -41.39
C ALA A 50 12.64 -7.95 -40.40
N VAL A 51 12.99 -8.29 -39.14
CA VAL A 51 12.04 -8.73 -38.10
C VAL A 51 11.77 -7.66 -37.02
N THR A 52 12.32 -6.45 -37.20
CA THR A 52 12.00 -5.31 -36.34
C THR A 52 10.96 -4.41 -36.99
N PHE A 53 10.10 -3.84 -36.18
CA PHE A 53 9.13 -2.87 -36.65
C PHE A 53 9.81 -1.50 -36.83
N SER A 54 9.69 -0.93 -38.02
CA SER A 54 10.20 0.40 -38.37
C SER A 54 9.08 1.25 -38.99
N ASN A 55 9.32 2.57 -39.15
CA ASN A 55 8.42 3.53 -39.79
C ASN A 55 7.20 4.02 -39.01
N GLY A 56 7.33 4.30 -37.73
CA GLY A 56 6.32 5.03 -36.96
C GLY A 56 5.05 4.22 -36.69
N ILE A 57 5.15 2.88 -36.62
CA ILE A 57 4.00 2.03 -36.32
C ILE A 57 3.61 2.26 -34.85
N THR A 58 2.35 2.69 -34.65
CA THR A 58 1.77 2.86 -33.31
C THR A 58 0.48 2.06 -33.18
N THR A 59 0.20 1.59 -31.97
CA THR A 59 -1.06 0.91 -31.67
C THR A 59 -2.22 1.90 -31.64
N VAL A 60 -3.30 1.60 -32.36
CA VAL A 60 -4.54 2.43 -32.34
C VAL A 60 -5.33 2.15 -31.05
N ASN A 61 -5.44 0.89 -30.66
CA ASN A 61 -6.14 0.42 -29.47
C ASN A 61 -5.21 -0.33 -28.55
N SER A 62 -5.54 -0.42 -27.27
CA SER A 62 -4.83 -1.31 -26.33
C SER A 62 -5.10 -2.77 -26.71
N LEU A 63 -4.04 -3.59 -26.81
CA LEU A 63 -4.10 -5.01 -27.10
C LEU A 63 -3.10 -5.76 -26.23
N GLY A 64 -3.56 -6.70 -25.43
CA GLY A 64 -2.71 -7.41 -24.48
C GLY A 64 -1.98 -6.44 -23.54
N GLY A 65 -0.65 -6.58 -23.44
CA GLY A 65 0.20 -5.68 -22.65
C GLY A 65 0.62 -4.40 -23.35
N ILE A 66 0.15 -4.15 -24.58
CA ILE A 66 0.51 -2.98 -25.39
C ILE A 66 -0.61 -1.93 -25.27
N GLY A 67 -0.30 -0.77 -24.66
CA GLY A 67 -1.27 0.34 -24.56
C GLY A 67 -1.54 1.02 -25.89
N ALA A 68 -2.69 1.68 -26.04
CA ALA A 68 -2.99 2.52 -27.19
C ALA A 68 -1.97 3.65 -27.35
N GLY A 69 -1.62 4.03 -28.58
CA GLY A 69 -0.65 5.08 -28.89
C GLY A 69 0.82 4.71 -28.59
N LYS A 70 1.12 3.44 -28.29
CA LYS A 70 2.50 3.00 -28.09
C LYS A 70 3.20 2.78 -29.42
N SER A 71 4.39 3.36 -29.59
CA SER A 71 5.28 3.06 -30.72
C SER A 71 5.82 1.63 -30.58
N LEU A 72 5.84 0.92 -31.70
CA LEU A 72 6.45 -0.38 -31.87
C LEU A 72 7.80 -0.29 -32.58
N ASP A 73 8.28 0.91 -32.88
CA ASP A 73 9.54 1.12 -33.59
C ASP A 73 10.71 0.53 -32.80
N GLY A 74 11.58 -0.19 -33.52
CA GLY A 74 12.73 -0.86 -32.94
C GLY A 74 12.40 -2.12 -32.15
N LYS A 75 11.14 -2.53 -32.10
CA LYS A 75 10.71 -3.77 -31.45
C LYS A 75 10.78 -4.94 -32.40
N THR A 76 11.34 -6.05 -31.96
CA THR A 76 11.27 -7.32 -32.71
C THR A 76 9.89 -7.94 -32.61
N VAL A 77 9.56 -8.83 -33.55
CA VAL A 77 8.32 -9.63 -33.53
C VAL A 77 8.20 -10.41 -32.20
N THR A 78 9.31 -10.97 -31.72
CA THR A 78 9.35 -11.71 -30.45
C THR A 78 9.00 -10.82 -29.25
N GLU A 79 9.57 -9.61 -29.17
CA GLU A 79 9.24 -8.67 -28.10
C GLU A 79 7.76 -8.28 -28.11
N ILE A 80 7.17 -8.08 -29.30
CA ILE A 80 5.76 -7.76 -29.43
C ILE A 80 4.89 -8.94 -29.02
N LEU A 81 5.23 -10.16 -29.42
CA LEU A 81 4.51 -11.35 -28.99
C LEU A 81 4.60 -11.56 -27.49
N ASP A 82 5.75 -11.33 -26.86
CA ASP A 82 5.91 -11.38 -25.42
C ASP A 82 5.02 -10.33 -24.71
N MET A 83 4.98 -9.12 -25.23
CA MET A 83 4.10 -8.07 -24.69
C MET A 83 2.62 -8.42 -24.80
N LEU A 84 2.21 -9.11 -25.86
CA LEU A 84 0.82 -9.53 -26.08
C LEU A 84 0.43 -10.74 -25.24
N LEU A 85 1.32 -11.74 -25.14
CA LEU A 85 1.06 -13.02 -24.47
C LEU A 85 1.31 -12.93 -22.96
N PHE A 86 2.29 -12.12 -22.57
CA PHE A 86 2.73 -11.94 -21.17
C PHE A 86 2.67 -10.47 -20.77
N PRO A 87 1.48 -9.89 -20.69
CA PRO A 87 1.33 -8.47 -20.37
C PRO A 87 1.97 -8.14 -19.02
N TYR A 88 2.67 -7.02 -18.96
CA TYR A 88 3.22 -6.53 -17.71
C TYR A 88 2.11 -6.22 -16.71
N VAL A 89 2.17 -6.88 -15.57
CA VAL A 89 1.28 -6.65 -14.43
C VAL A 89 2.09 -6.07 -13.29
N LYS A 90 1.66 -4.90 -12.78
CA LYS A 90 2.29 -4.26 -11.64
C LYS A 90 2.15 -5.13 -10.38
N GLN A 91 3.11 -5.01 -9.48
CA GLN A 91 3.04 -5.58 -8.13
C GLN A 91 1.77 -5.13 -7.41
N ALA A 92 1.32 -5.92 -6.44
CA ALA A 92 0.20 -5.54 -5.57
C ALA A 92 0.71 -5.27 -4.15
N VAL A 93 0.18 -4.21 -3.53
CA VAL A 93 0.45 -3.84 -2.15
C VAL A 93 -0.85 -4.03 -1.36
N GLY A 94 -0.84 -4.93 -0.40
CA GLY A 94 -1.98 -5.14 0.51
C GLY A 94 -2.14 -3.95 1.46
N THR A 95 -3.30 -3.88 2.12
CA THR A 95 -3.54 -2.83 3.14
C THR A 95 -2.57 -3.02 4.30
N PRO A 96 -1.70 -2.03 4.60
CA PRO A 96 -0.77 -2.15 5.70
C PRO A 96 -1.51 -2.10 7.05
N SER A 97 -1.09 -2.95 7.99
CA SER A 97 -1.48 -2.89 9.39
C SER A 97 -0.43 -2.13 10.21
N ARG A 98 -0.81 -1.55 11.33
CA ARG A 98 0.08 -0.81 12.23
C ARG A 98 -0.13 -1.19 13.68
N VAL A 99 0.85 -0.91 14.52
CA VAL A 99 0.75 -1.03 15.98
C VAL A 99 0.94 0.36 16.58
N PRO A 100 -0.01 0.82 17.43
CA PRO A 100 -1.27 0.19 17.81
C PRO A 100 -2.28 0.14 16.66
N ASN A 101 -3.15 -0.88 16.63
CA ASN A 101 -4.13 -1.11 15.57
C ASN A 101 -5.50 -0.45 15.81
N SER A 102 -5.72 0.15 16.98
CA SER A 102 -6.94 0.90 17.30
C SER A 102 -7.17 2.02 16.27
N THR A 103 -8.42 2.20 15.84
CA THR A 103 -8.80 3.23 14.87
C THR A 103 -9.68 4.32 15.47
N LEU A 104 -10.22 4.10 16.67
CA LEU A 104 -11.06 5.03 17.40
C LEU A 104 -10.45 5.30 18.78
N LEU A 105 -10.19 6.55 19.08
CA LEU A 105 -9.55 7.00 20.31
C LEU A 105 -10.28 8.21 20.89
N GLU A 106 -10.12 8.39 22.19
CA GLU A 106 -10.52 9.63 22.85
C GLU A 106 -9.60 10.78 22.45
N MET A 107 -10.16 11.96 22.23
CA MET A 107 -9.42 13.18 21.96
C MET A 107 -8.48 13.51 23.13
N GLY A 108 -7.19 13.68 22.85
CA GLY A 108 -6.14 13.86 23.86
C GLY A 108 -5.39 12.57 24.19
N ASN A 109 -5.86 11.41 23.73
CA ASN A 109 -5.13 10.16 23.89
C ASN A 109 -4.12 10.00 22.74
N ASP A 110 -2.98 10.65 22.84
CA ASP A 110 -1.91 10.60 21.87
C ASP A 110 -1.32 9.20 21.78
N GLN A 111 -0.95 8.79 20.57
CA GLN A 111 -0.38 7.48 20.28
C GLN A 111 0.98 7.62 19.62
N VAL A 112 1.73 6.52 19.62
CA VAL A 112 2.98 6.39 18.84
C VAL A 112 2.92 5.12 18.03
N ILE A 113 3.10 5.23 16.70
CA ILE A 113 3.21 4.05 15.85
C ILE A 113 4.59 3.45 16.05
N THR A 114 4.64 2.19 16.47
CA THR A 114 5.88 1.45 16.74
C THR A 114 6.25 0.46 15.65
N SER A 115 5.28 0.02 14.84
CA SER A 115 5.54 -0.84 13.68
C SER A 115 4.45 -0.74 12.63
N VAL A 116 4.84 -1.08 11.38
CA VAL A 116 3.93 -1.24 10.24
C VAL A 116 4.27 -2.54 9.53
N THR A 117 3.26 -3.36 9.24
CA THR A 117 3.39 -4.60 8.49
C THR A 117 2.56 -4.55 7.22
N VAL A 118 3.12 -4.98 6.10
CA VAL A 118 2.48 -4.98 4.78
C VAL A 118 2.83 -6.25 4.01
N THR A 119 1.90 -6.76 3.23
CA THR A 119 2.16 -7.82 2.26
C THR A 119 2.25 -7.22 0.86
N VAL A 120 3.36 -7.48 0.18
CA VAL A 120 3.60 -7.08 -1.21
C VAL A 120 3.66 -8.33 -2.06
N THR A 121 2.84 -8.40 -3.11
CA THR A 121 2.81 -9.52 -4.03
C THR A 121 3.54 -9.16 -5.32
N LYS A 122 4.64 -9.84 -5.61
CA LYS A 122 5.32 -9.77 -6.90
C LYS A 122 4.37 -10.23 -8.01
N LYS A 123 4.45 -9.59 -9.15
CA LYS A 123 3.77 -9.97 -10.39
C LYS A 123 4.81 -10.20 -11.50
N SER A 124 4.77 -9.42 -12.56
CA SER A 124 5.61 -9.65 -13.74
C SER A 124 7.10 -9.41 -13.49
N LYS A 125 7.44 -8.47 -12.60
CA LYS A 125 8.84 -8.05 -12.38
C LYS A 125 9.24 -8.20 -10.91
N PRO A 126 10.54 -8.40 -10.61
CA PRO A 126 11.05 -8.38 -9.24
C PRO A 126 10.77 -7.05 -8.54
N ILE A 127 10.47 -7.10 -7.25
CA ILE A 127 10.41 -5.90 -6.40
C ILE A 127 11.83 -5.45 -6.11
N THR A 128 12.11 -4.16 -6.25
CA THR A 128 13.44 -3.59 -5.95
C THR A 128 13.44 -2.83 -4.63
N ARG A 129 12.26 -2.36 -4.19
CA ARG A 129 12.15 -1.54 -2.99
C ARG A 129 10.75 -1.59 -2.40
N VAL A 130 10.68 -1.65 -1.07
CA VAL A 130 9.46 -1.41 -0.28
C VAL A 130 9.79 -0.34 0.75
N ALA A 131 9.13 0.81 0.67
CA ALA A 131 9.43 1.98 1.51
C ALA A 131 8.18 2.49 2.24
N LEU A 132 8.37 2.97 3.47
CA LEU A 132 7.34 3.52 4.34
C LEU A 132 7.49 5.04 4.45
N TYR A 133 6.39 5.75 4.29
CA TYR A 133 6.34 7.22 4.30
C TYR A 133 5.37 7.76 5.35
N ASN A 134 5.75 8.87 5.96
CA ASN A 134 4.87 9.75 6.71
C ASN A 134 4.70 11.06 5.90
N GLY A 135 3.56 11.20 5.24
CA GLY A 135 3.37 12.25 4.23
C GLY A 135 4.36 12.09 3.07
N SER A 136 5.21 13.10 2.84
CA SER A 136 6.27 13.06 1.83
C SER A 136 7.61 12.51 2.36
N THR A 137 7.76 12.39 3.68
CA THR A 137 9.01 11.96 4.30
C THR A 137 9.09 10.45 4.36
N GLU A 138 10.16 9.88 3.80
CA GLU A 138 10.48 8.48 3.98
C GLU A 138 11.03 8.24 5.38
N ILE A 139 10.53 7.22 6.05
CA ILE A 139 10.89 6.89 7.44
C ILE A 139 11.52 5.51 7.60
N ALA A 140 11.34 4.61 6.64
CA ALA A 140 11.98 3.29 6.61
C ALA A 140 11.89 2.68 5.21
N GLU A 141 12.85 1.82 4.88
CA GLU A 141 12.84 1.06 3.62
C GLU A 141 13.40 -0.36 3.78
N LYS A 142 13.10 -1.19 2.79
CA LYS A 142 13.67 -2.51 2.54
C LYS A 142 14.00 -2.62 1.06
N THR A 143 15.18 -3.17 0.74
CA THR A 143 15.71 -3.25 -0.63
C THR A 143 16.47 -4.55 -0.86
N GLY A 144 16.87 -4.81 -2.09
CA GLY A 144 17.70 -5.95 -2.46
C GLY A 144 16.93 -7.28 -2.50
N ASP A 145 17.65 -8.35 -2.28
CA ASP A 145 17.13 -9.72 -2.45
C ASP A 145 15.97 -10.05 -1.50
N GLU A 146 15.94 -9.42 -0.32
CA GLU A 146 14.87 -9.65 0.67
C GLU A 146 13.48 -9.26 0.14
N VAL A 147 13.39 -8.31 -0.79
CA VAL A 147 12.11 -7.83 -1.35
C VAL A 147 11.80 -8.40 -2.74
N ALA A 148 12.79 -8.95 -3.45
CA ALA A 148 12.69 -9.29 -4.88
C ALA A 148 11.51 -10.19 -5.24
N ASN A 149 11.15 -11.11 -4.38
CA ASN A 149 10.05 -12.06 -4.59
C ASN A 149 8.72 -11.64 -3.96
N GLY A 150 8.67 -10.44 -3.37
CA GLY A 150 7.56 -10.03 -2.53
C GLY A 150 7.55 -10.78 -1.20
N GLY A 151 6.48 -10.65 -0.44
CA GLY A 151 6.34 -11.26 0.89
C GLY A 151 5.68 -10.32 1.88
N THR A 152 5.76 -10.68 3.16
CA THR A 152 5.28 -9.84 4.25
C THR A 152 6.46 -9.12 4.90
N PHE A 153 6.41 -7.79 4.92
CA PHE A 153 7.46 -6.93 5.42
C PHE A 153 6.98 -6.18 6.65
N THR A 154 7.78 -6.20 7.72
CA THR A 154 7.51 -5.44 8.94
C THR A 154 8.61 -4.38 9.12
N PHE A 155 8.18 -3.14 9.27
CA PHE A 155 8.99 -2.00 9.70
C PHE A 155 8.78 -1.85 11.20
N SER A 156 9.78 -2.16 12.00
CA SER A 156 9.75 -2.11 13.47
C SER A 156 10.66 -1.01 14.01
N GLY A 157 10.51 -0.72 15.33
CA GLY A 157 11.31 0.33 15.98
C GLY A 157 10.93 1.75 15.54
N LEU A 158 9.74 1.93 14.99
CA LEU A 158 9.22 3.25 14.59
C LEU A 158 8.87 4.08 15.83
N SER A 159 8.93 5.41 15.69
CA SER A 159 8.49 6.38 16.69
C SER A 159 7.73 7.53 16.00
N VAL A 160 6.59 7.19 15.39
CA VAL A 160 5.77 8.20 14.70
C VAL A 160 4.65 8.64 15.61
N ALA A 161 4.71 9.90 16.07
CA ALA A 161 3.71 10.47 16.93
C ALA A 161 2.36 10.69 16.22
N VAL A 162 1.28 10.38 16.91
CA VAL A 162 -0.11 10.62 16.49
C VAL A 162 -0.77 11.53 17.52
N PRO A 163 -0.58 12.87 17.41
CA PRO A 163 -1.06 13.84 18.40
C PRO A 163 -2.54 14.16 18.15
N SER A 164 -3.45 13.34 18.64
CA SER A 164 -4.92 13.55 18.59
C SER A 164 -5.48 14.02 17.25
N LYS A 165 -4.81 13.63 16.16
CA LYS A 165 -5.23 13.90 14.78
C LYS A 165 -4.97 12.70 13.89
N ASN A 166 -5.71 12.61 12.81
CA ASN A 166 -5.51 11.53 11.85
C ASN A 166 -4.09 11.55 11.25
N VAL A 167 -3.36 10.45 11.40
CA VAL A 167 -2.07 10.19 10.77
C VAL A 167 -2.19 8.91 9.95
N VAL A 168 -1.79 8.99 8.69
CA VAL A 168 -1.81 7.86 7.75
C VAL A 168 -0.41 7.67 7.20
N LEU A 169 0.12 6.47 7.33
CA LEU A 169 1.40 6.11 6.72
C LEU A 169 1.15 5.42 5.39
N THR A 170 2.01 5.71 4.41
CA THR A 170 1.93 5.15 3.05
C THR A 170 3.08 4.18 2.82
N VAL A 171 2.77 2.96 2.43
CA VAL A 171 3.76 2.01 1.91
C VAL A 171 3.79 2.13 0.39
N LYS A 172 4.99 2.20 -0.18
CA LYS A 172 5.23 2.17 -1.63
C LYS A 172 6.12 0.99 -1.97
N ALA A 173 5.71 0.19 -2.95
CA ALA A 173 6.53 -0.86 -3.53
C ALA A 173 6.90 -0.50 -4.96
N THR A 174 8.18 -0.60 -5.30
CA THR A 174 8.74 -0.32 -6.62
C THR A 174 9.29 -1.61 -7.21
N ASP A 175 9.04 -1.87 -8.47
CA ASP A 175 9.64 -3.01 -9.20
C ASP A 175 10.83 -2.59 -10.05
N SER A 176 11.42 -3.56 -10.75
CA SER A 176 12.62 -3.32 -11.59
C SER A 176 12.36 -2.48 -12.84
N GLU A 177 11.11 -2.26 -13.24
CA GLU A 177 10.73 -1.33 -14.31
C GLU A 177 10.50 0.11 -13.76
N GLY A 178 10.71 0.32 -12.45
CA GLY A 178 10.45 1.61 -11.79
C GLY A 178 8.97 1.90 -11.53
N SER A 179 8.08 0.93 -11.76
CA SER A 179 6.65 1.10 -11.47
C SER A 179 6.39 1.09 -9.97
N VAL A 180 5.62 2.07 -9.49
CA VAL A 180 5.31 2.23 -8.07
C VAL A 180 3.84 1.93 -7.82
N VAL A 181 3.56 1.10 -6.82
CA VAL A 181 2.21 0.89 -6.27
C VAL A 181 2.24 1.22 -4.78
N SER A 182 1.18 1.85 -4.27
CA SER A 182 1.11 2.27 -2.88
C SER A 182 -0.18 1.83 -2.20
N ALA A 183 -0.11 1.69 -0.87
CA ALA A 183 -1.25 1.48 0.00
C ALA A 183 -1.05 2.23 1.32
N ASN A 184 -2.16 2.61 1.93
CA ASN A 184 -2.17 3.39 3.17
C ASN A 184 -2.58 2.54 4.36
N THR A 185 -2.00 2.81 5.53
CA THR A 185 -2.52 2.30 6.80
C THR A 185 -3.90 2.88 7.08
N ALA A 186 -4.70 2.19 7.90
CA ALA A 186 -5.88 2.81 8.48
C ALA A 186 -5.50 4.05 9.28
N GLY A 187 -6.30 5.10 9.17
CA GLY A 187 -6.16 6.29 9.98
C GLY A 187 -6.76 6.14 11.38
N TRP A 188 -6.83 7.26 12.11
CA TRP A 188 -7.49 7.37 13.41
C TRP A 188 -8.66 8.33 13.33
N THR A 189 -9.70 8.01 14.12
CA THR A 189 -10.79 8.92 14.45
C THR A 189 -10.68 9.25 15.92
N PHE A 190 -10.60 10.54 16.26
CA PHE A 190 -10.57 11.01 17.62
C PHE A 190 -11.94 11.61 17.98
N VAL A 191 -12.48 11.18 19.13
CA VAL A 191 -13.81 11.59 19.61
C VAL A 191 -13.76 11.97 21.08
N TYR A 192 -14.68 12.80 21.49
CA TYR A 192 -14.97 12.99 22.92
C TYR A 192 -15.96 11.90 23.35
N PRO A 193 -15.79 11.31 24.55
CA PRO A 193 -16.53 10.14 24.99
C PRO A 193 -18.00 10.44 25.30
N TYR A 194 -18.79 9.36 25.34
CA TYR A 194 -20.04 9.32 26.07
C TYR A 194 -19.76 8.96 27.53
N TYR A 195 -20.62 9.44 28.44
CA TYR A 195 -20.66 8.98 29.82
C TYR A 195 -22.07 8.47 30.12
N TYR A 196 -22.19 7.38 30.84
CA TYR A 196 -23.45 6.83 31.22
C TYR A 196 -23.37 6.11 32.56
N GLY A 197 -24.47 6.08 33.29
CA GLY A 197 -24.55 5.43 34.58
C GLY A 197 -25.78 5.83 35.36
N VAL A 198 -25.79 5.47 36.63
CA VAL A 198 -26.86 5.85 37.57
C VAL A 198 -26.35 6.94 38.50
N VAL A 199 -27.24 7.86 38.84
CA VAL A 199 -26.98 8.95 39.79
C VAL A 199 -28.12 9.07 40.81
N ASP A 200 -27.86 9.55 41.98
CA ASP A 200 -28.91 9.72 43.02
C ASP A 200 -29.96 10.74 42.60
N ALA A 201 -31.19 10.52 43.02
CA ALA A 201 -32.25 11.46 42.78
C ALA A 201 -31.93 12.83 43.45
N GLY A 202 -31.99 13.91 42.65
CA GLY A 202 -31.64 15.24 43.09
C GLY A 202 -30.14 15.55 43.17
N ALA A 203 -29.27 14.68 42.64
CA ALA A 203 -27.84 14.94 42.55
C ALA A 203 -27.57 16.23 41.74
N THR A 204 -26.60 17.02 42.19
CA THR A 204 -26.12 18.18 41.43
C THR A 204 -25.31 17.71 40.20
N ILE A 205 -25.82 18.04 39.04
CA ILE A 205 -25.15 17.66 37.78
C ILE A 205 -23.97 18.61 37.53
N ASN A 206 -22.76 18.10 37.67
CA ASN A 206 -21.51 18.80 37.45
C ASN A 206 -20.50 17.89 36.70
N GLU A 207 -19.34 18.45 36.36
CA GLU A 207 -18.27 17.77 35.62
C GLU A 207 -17.78 16.53 36.37
N ASP A 208 -17.43 16.66 37.65
CA ASP A 208 -16.91 15.57 38.49
C ASP A 208 -17.88 14.38 38.58
N LEU A 209 -19.19 14.66 38.73
CA LEU A 209 -20.22 13.62 38.74
C LEU A 209 -20.26 12.86 37.42
N VAL A 210 -20.23 13.59 36.30
CA VAL A 210 -20.32 12.96 34.95
C VAL A 210 -19.06 12.19 34.64
N GLU A 211 -17.87 12.71 34.93
CA GLU A 211 -16.59 12.01 34.70
C GLU A 211 -16.42 10.77 35.58
N GLY A 212 -17.09 10.72 36.74
CA GLY A 212 -17.12 9.53 37.60
C GLY A 212 -17.98 8.36 37.07
N LEU A 213 -18.75 8.56 35.99
CA LEU A 213 -19.58 7.55 35.38
C LEU A 213 -18.78 6.64 34.39
N THR A 214 -19.46 5.64 33.89
CA THR A 214 -18.86 4.77 32.84
C THR A 214 -18.61 5.57 31.57
N LYS A 215 -17.34 5.60 31.16
CA LYS A 215 -16.88 6.24 29.92
C LYS A 215 -16.99 5.28 28.74
N ASP A 216 -17.52 5.75 27.61
CA ASP A 216 -17.61 4.99 26.35
C ASP A 216 -17.08 5.83 25.18
N VAL A 217 -15.96 5.42 24.60
CA VAL A 217 -15.30 6.10 23.49
C VAL A 217 -15.90 5.59 22.18
N GLN A 218 -16.90 6.29 21.68
CA GLN A 218 -17.67 5.91 20.50
C GLN A 218 -17.93 7.11 19.59
N SER A 219 -17.97 6.85 18.27
CA SER A 219 -18.43 7.86 17.31
C SER A 219 -19.92 8.17 17.49
N LYS A 220 -20.35 9.33 16.97
CA LYS A 220 -21.77 9.69 16.90
C LYS A 220 -22.60 8.55 16.31
N GLY A 221 -23.74 8.27 16.91
CA GLY A 221 -24.70 7.27 16.46
C GLY A 221 -25.62 6.84 17.58
N ASN A 222 -26.68 6.09 17.27
CA ASN A 222 -27.59 5.55 18.28
C ASN A 222 -26.81 4.70 19.28
N LYS A 223 -27.15 4.86 20.56
CA LYS A 223 -26.49 4.15 21.67
C LYS A 223 -27.52 3.40 22.50
N SER A 224 -27.11 2.26 23.01
CA SER A 224 -27.92 1.50 23.95
C SER A 224 -27.10 1.18 25.18
N TYR A 225 -27.56 1.64 26.34
CA TYR A 225 -26.89 1.42 27.61
C TYR A 225 -27.84 0.76 28.62
N SER A 226 -27.27 -0.12 29.43
CA SER A 226 -28.02 -0.80 30.51
C SER A 226 -27.77 -0.11 31.84
N TYR A 227 -28.81 0.05 32.62
CA TYR A 227 -28.81 0.68 33.93
C TYR A 227 -29.38 -0.26 34.98
N SER A 228 -28.91 -0.17 36.22
CA SER A 228 -29.42 -0.94 37.35
C SER A 228 -29.65 -0.02 38.52
N PRO A 229 -30.61 0.95 38.43
CA PRO A 229 -30.89 1.91 39.47
C PRO A 229 -31.63 1.26 40.63
N ASN A 230 -31.39 1.77 41.85
CA ASN A 230 -32.15 1.48 43.06
C ASN A 230 -32.65 2.82 43.65
N ASN A 231 -33.83 3.24 43.23
CA ASN A 231 -34.37 4.57 43.48
C ASN A 231 -33.40 5.69 43.01
N GLN A 232 -32.75 5.46 41.88
CA GLN A 232 -31.77 6.36 41.26
C GLN A 232 -32.21 6.71 39.84
N CYS A 233 -31.55 7.71 39.24
CA CYS A 233 -31.82 8.19 37.90
C CYS A 233 -30.80 7.60 36.90
N ALA A 234 -31.21 7.24 35.70
CA ALA A 234 -30.32 6.94 34.58
C ALA A 234 -29.80 8.27 33.99
N LEU A 235 -28.49 8.32 33.74
CA LEU A 235 -27.86 9.48 33.14
C LEU A 235 -27.10 9.06 31.89
N ILE A 236 -27.22 9.87 30.83
CA ILE A 236 -26.35 9.85 29.65
C ILE A 236 -25.82 11.26 29.37
N ALA A 237 -24.52 11.40 29.13
CA ALA A 237 -23.89 12.63 28.71
C ALA A 237 -23.08 12.40 27.42
N TYR A 238 -23.10 13.37 26.52
CA TYR A 238 -22.40 13.27 25.22
C TYR A 238 -22.15 14.67 24.62
N PRO A 239 -21.15 14.83 23.72
CA PRO A 239 -20.83 16.12 23.11
C PRO A 239 -22.02 16.75 22.39
N LYS A 240 -22.28 18.03 22.62
CA LYS A 240 -23.35 18.80 21.94
C LYS A 240 -23.23 18.77 20.41
N ALA A 241 -22.02 18.62 19.88
CA ALA A 241 -21.76 18.50 18.45
C ALA A 241 -22.50 17.31 17.79
N TYR A 242 -22.96 16.35 18.60
CA TYR A 242 -23.77 15.22 18.09
C TYR A 242 -25.25 15.57 17.86
N GLY A 243 -25.68 16.72 18.35
CA GLY A 243 -27.06 17.19 18.26
C GLY A 243 -27.88 16.80 19.48
N THR A 244 -29.14 17.28 19.54
CA THR A 244 -30.07 16.95 20.62
C THR A 244 -30.60 15.53 20.44
N LEU A 245 -30.83 14.85 21.56
CA LEU A 245 -31.51 13.58 21.62
C LEU A 245 -32.96 13.72 21.14
N LYS A 246 -33.37 12.86 20.21
CA LYS A 246 -34.73 12.83 19.66
C LYS A 246 -35.59 11.76 20.28
N SER A 247 -34.97 10.72 20.83
CA SER A 247 -35.68 9.56 21.35
C SER A 247 -34.87 8.86 22.42
N ALA A 248 -35.55 8.36 23.46
CA ALA A 248 -35.03 7.49 24.49
C ALA A 248 -36.02 6.30 24.65
N LEU A 249 -35.77 5.22 23.93
CA LEU A 249 -36.65 4.05 23.93
C LEU A 249 -36.30 3.12 25.09
N ASP A 250 -37.33 2.67 25.82
CA ASP A 250 -37.21 1.63 26.84
C ASP A 250 -37.06 0.22 26.22
N PRO A 251 -36.95 -0.87 27.03
CA PRO A 251 -36.81 -2.22 26.50
C PRO A 251 -38.00 -2.69 25.66
N ASN A 252 -39.17 -2.10 25.85
CA ASN A 252 -40.41 -2.41 25.10
C ASN A 252 -40.62 -1.48 23.90
N ALA A 253 -39.59 -0.67 23.55
CA ALA A 253 -39.58 0.32 22.47
C ALA A 253 -40.59 1.48 22.71
N PHE A 254 -40.99 1.76 23.93
CA PHE A 254 -41.80 2.93 24.25
C PHE A 254 -40.89 4.16 24.36
N GLU A 255 -41.38 5.30 23.87
CA GLU A 255 -40.72 6.57 23.90
C GLU A 255 -40.75 7.21 25.33
N ASN A 256 -39.61 7.50 25.88
CA ASN A 256 -39.44 8.03 27.22
C ASN A 256 -38.63 9.34 27.26
N ILE A 257 -38.32 10.00 26.14
CA ILE A 257 -37.50 11.20 26.10
C ILE A 257 -38.09 12.32 26.99
N ALA A 258 -39.41 12.41 27.08
CA ALA A 258 -40.11 13.39 27.91
C ALA A 258 -39.88 13.21 29.45
N ALA A 259 -39.46 12.01 29.85
CA ALA A 259 -39.11 11.70 31.23
C ALA A 259 -37.66 12.10 31.59
N PHE A 260 -36.88 12.57 30.62
CA PHE A 260 -35.51 13.02 30.83
C PHE A 260 -35.45 14.54 30.98
N THR A 261 -34.77 15.01 32.00
CA THR A 261 -34.39 16.42 32.14
C THR A 261 -33.05 16.65 31.46
N LYS A 262 -32.99 17.67 30.63
CA LYS A 262 -31.78 18.03 29.87
C LYS A 262 -31.00 19.14 30.61
N TYR A 263 -29.70 18.92 30.71
CA TYR A 263 -28.73 19.92 31.24
C TYR A 263 -27.69 20.22 30.18
N ASP A 264 -27.11 21.41 30.27
CA ASP A 264 -25.94 21.85 29.53
C ASP A 264 -24.74 21.87 30.48
N LEU A 265 -23.65 21.23 30.09
CA LEU A 265 -22.46 21.11 30.91
C LEU A 265 -21.20 21.27 30.05
N LYS A 266 -20.13 21.80 30.63
CA LYS A 266 -18.79 21.74 30.05
C LYS A 266 -17.99 20.63 30.72
N ILE A 267 -17.32 19.80 29.93
CA ILE A 267 -16.44 18.74 30.41
C ILE A 267 -15.07 18.95 29.78
N THR A 268 -14.02 18.87 30.56
CA THR A 268 -12.65 19.06 30.14
C THR A 268 -12.11 17.73 29.57
N GLY A 269 -11.82 17.69 28.28
CA GLY A 269 -11.23 16.48 27.64
C GLY A 269 -9.79 16.25 28.05
N LEU A 270 -9.23 15.07 27.72
CA LEU A 270 -7.82 14.72 27.99
C LEU A 270 -6.83 15.70 27.34
N ASN A 271 -7.23 16.40 26.28
CA ASN A 271 -6.43 17.44 25.64
C ASN A 271 -6.51 18.81 26.35
N GLY A 272 -7.15 18.89 27.52
CA GLY A 272 -7.32 20.11 28.28
C GLY A 272 -8.35 21.08 27.70
N GLN A 273 -9.10 20.72 26.68
CA GLN A 273 -10.12 21.57 26.07
C GLN A 273 -11.46 21.35 26.71
N ALA A 274 -12.13 22.44 27.11
CA ALA A 274 -13.51 22.39 27.59
C ALA A 274 -14.48 22.19 26.44
N VAL A 275 -15.28 21.14 26.49
CA VAL A 275 -16.23 20.70 25.46
C VAL A 275 -17.64 20.82 26.00
N ASP A 276 -18.54 21.36 25.19
CA ASP A 276 -19.95 21.44 25.55
C ASP A 276 -20.62 20.07 25.43
N TYR A 277 -21.29 19.64 26.48
CA TYR A 277 -22.04 18.39 26.58
C TYR A 277 -23.54 18.65 26.80
N TYR A 278 -24.36 17.76 26.24
CA TYR A 278 -25.72 17.55 26.74
C TYR A 278 -25.71 16.41 27.74
N VAL A 279 -26.38 16.64 28.87
CA VAL A 279 -26.62 15.64 29.91
C VAL A 279 -28.13 15.41 30.02
N TYR A 280 -28.58 14.19 29.92
CA TYR A 280 -29.97 13.81 30.08
C TYR A 280 -30.10 12.88 31.27
N VAL A 281 -31.00 13.22 32.18
CA VAL A 281 -31.21 12.53 33.45
C VAL A 281 -32.68 12.12 33.56
N SER A 282 -32.95 10.83 33.73
CA SER A 282 -34.32 10.33 33.92
C SER A 282 -34.91 10.70 35.30
N GLY A 283 -36.19 10.49 35.48
CA GLY A 283 -36.77 10.35 36.82
C GLY A 283 -36.14 9.16 37.55
N ALA A 284 -36.27 9.15 38.90
CA ALA A 284 -35.79 8.03 39.70
C ALA A 284 -36.69 6.78 39.50
N PHE A 285 -36.03 5.61 39.39
CA PHE A 285 -36.72 4.34 39.30
C PHE A 285 -35.88 3.20 39.91
N THR A 286 -36.46 2.02 40.01
CA THR A 286 -35.76 0.81 40.46
C THR A 286 -35.85 -0.25 39.38
N GLY A 287 -34.74 -0.85 39.01
CA GLY A 287 -34.70 -1.90 38.00
C GLY A 287 -33.30 -2.53 37.89
N SER A 288 -33.19 -3.66 37.26
CA SER A 288 -31.94 -4.35 37.02
C SER A 288 -31.77 -4.59 35.53
N GLY A 289 -30.65 -4.16 34.95
CA GLY A 289 -30.35 -4.33 33.54
C GLY A 289 -31.32 -3.61 32.59
N PHE A 290 -31.96 -2.51 33.06
CA PHE A 290 -32.95 -1.76 32.28
C PHE A 290 -32.23 -1.02 31.14
N LYS A 291 -32.59 -1.30 29.90
CA LYS A 291 -31.87 -0.82 28.72
C LYS A 291 -32.60 0.34 28.06
N TYR A 292 -31.94 1.50 27.98
CA TYR A 292 -32.39 2.59 27.11
C TYR A 292 -31.65 2.58 25.79
N THR A 293 -32.39 2.85 24.68
CA THR A 293 -31.83 3.10 23.35
C THR A 293 -32.05 4.56 22.98
N PHE A 294 -30.95 5.29 22.86
CA PHE A 294 -30.93 6.73 22.56
C PHE A 294 -30.69 6.98 21.09
N LYS A 295 -31.50 7.87 20.46
CA LYS A 295 -31.41 8.24 19.04
C LYS A 295 -31.26 9.74 18.88
N TYR A 296 -30.44 10.15 17.92
CA TYR A 296 -30.08 11.56 17.63
C TYR A 296 -30.74 12.11 16.38
#